data_f7303cd2422f38b5ecb4c077e17d6028
#
_entry.id   f7303cd2422f38b5ecb4c077e17d6028
#
_cell.length_a   1.000
_cell.length_b   1.000
_cell.length_c   1.000
_cell.angle_alpha   90.00
_cell.angle_beta   90.00
_cell.angle_gamma   90.00
#
_symmetry.space_group_name_H-M   'P 1'
#
loop_
_entity.id
_entity.type
_entity.pdbx_description
1 polymer ?
#
loop_
_entity_poly.entity_id
_entity_poly.type
_entity_poly.pdbx_seq_one_letter_code
_entity_poly.pdbx_strand_id
1 'polypeptide(L)'
;MSIRNLTFSQFLPISLEEAWAFFSSPQNLNEITPPDMVFKITSDVPETMYQGMFITYNVSPLLGIQMEWVTEITHIEPQRYFVDEQRKGPYNIWHHEHHFEAVEGGVVMTDLLYYDVGKWLAGSIASFLIVDRKVKNIFEFREQKLIELFGKGV
;
A
#
# COMPACT_ATOMS: atom_id res chain seq x y z
N MET A 1 -11.09 7.72 19.21
CA MET A 1 -10.04 7.51 18.20
C MET A 1 -9.40 6.16 18.50
N SER A 2 -9.41 5.23 17.57
CA SER A 2 -8.85 3.89 17.73
C SER A 2 -7.98 3.57 16.53
N ILE A 3 -6.68 3.79 16.69
CA ILE A 3 -5.71 3.44 15.65
C ILE A 3 -5.58 1.91 15.65
N ARG A 4 -5.74 1.32 14.48
CA ARG A 4 -5.53 -0.10 14.22
C ARG A 4 -4.19 -0.30 13.56
N ASN A 5 -3.60 -1.47 13.76
CA ASN A 5 -2.38 -1.86 13.07
C ASN A 5 -2.52 -3.24 12.44
N LEU A 6 -1.93 -3.39 11.28
CA LEU A 6 -1.81 -4.66 10.57
C LEU A 6 -0.36 -4.82 10.13
N THR A 7 0.12 -6.04 10.18
CA THR A 7 1.46 -6.39 9.70
C THR A 7 1.33 -7.54 8.71
N PHE A 8 1.94 -7.37 7.55
CA PHE A 8 2.02 -8.40 6.51
C PHE A 8 3.48 -8.59 6.12
N SER A 9 3.92 -9.83 6.03
CA SER A 9 5.27 -10.16 5.55
C SER A 9 5.19 -11.18 4.43
N GLN A 10 5.99 -10.97 3.40
CA GLN A 10 6.06 -11.86 2.26
C GLN A 10 7.50 -12.04 1.82
N PHE A 11 7.89 -13.29 1.55
CA PHE A 11 9.15 -13.61 0.89
C PHE A 11 9.00 -13.45 -0.62
N LEU A 12 9.97 -12.79 -1.25
CA LEU A 12 10.07 -12.60 -2.69
C LEU A 12 11.38 -13.23 -3.18
N PRO A 13 11.34 -14.19 -4.14
CA PRO A 13 12.55 -14.85 -4.65
C PRO A 13 13.27 -13.99 -5.71
N ILE A 14 13.52 -12.73 -5.39
CA ILE A 14 14.20 -11.73 -6.23
C ILE A 14 15.25 -11.00 -5.40
N SER A 15 16.15 -10.29 -6.07
CA SER A 15 17.15 -9.48 -5.38
C SER A 15 16.53 -8.28 -4.65
N LEU A 16 17.22 -7.75 -3.66
CA LEU A 16 16.82 -6.53 -2.96
C LEU A 16 16.71 -5.34 -3.94
N GLU A 17 17.61 -5.27 -4.91
CA GLU A 17 17.62 -4.24 -5.93
C GLU A 17 16.37 -4.31 -6.83
N GLU A 18 15.99 -5.50 -7.28
CA GLU A 18 14.77 -5.72 -8.07
C GLU A 18 13.51 -5.39 -7.27
N ALA A 19 13.43 -5.83 -6.01
CA ALA A 19 12.32 -5.52 -5.15
C ALA A 19 12.19 -4.00 -4.94
N TRP A 20 13.29 -3.34 -4.62
CA TRP A 20 13.30 -1.89 -4.45
C TRP A 20 12.87 -1.14 -5.71
N ALA A 21 13.41 -1.50 -6.88
CA ALA A 21 13.05 -0.89 -8.15
C ALA A 21 11.56 -1.04 -8.47
N PHE A 22 10.97 -2.19 -8.16
CA PHE A 22 9.55 -2.43 -8.37
C PHE A 22 8.67 -1.59 -7.44
N PHE A 23 8.90 -1.66 -6.13
CA PHE A 23 8.04 -1.03 -5.12
C PHE A 23 8.23 0.48 -5.02
N SER A 24 9.40 1.01 -5.34
CA SER A 24 9.67 2.45 -5.36
C SER A 24 9.22 3.16 -6.64
N SER A 25 8.57 2.44 -7.56
CA SER A 25 7.97 2.99 -8.76
C SER A 25 6.45 3.16 -8.57
N PRO A 26 5.93 4.41 -8.59
CA PRO A 26 4.50 4.64 -8.39
C PRO A 26 3.60 3.95 -9.43
N GLN A 27 4.07 3.81 -10.67
CA GLN A 27 3.33 3.17 -11.75
C GLN A 27 2.99 1.70 -11.45
N ASN A 28 3.88 1.01 -10.73
CA ASN A 28 3.67 -0.40 -10.37
C ASN A 28 2.60 -0.61 -9.29
N LEU A 29 2.20 0.46 -8.58
CA LEU A 29 1.15 0.37 -7.56
C LEU A 29 -0.17 -0.14 -8.14
N ASN A 30 -0.50 0.22 -9.37
CA ASN A 30 -1.70 -0.26 -10.04
C ASN A 30 -1.70 -1.78 -10.25
N GLU A 31 -0.54 -2.38 -10.50
CA GLU A 31 -0.38 -3.82 -10.70
C GLU A 31 -0.76 -4.64 -9.47
N ILE A 32 -0.47 -4.10 -8.29
CA ILE A 32 -0.69 -4.76 -6.99
C ILE A 32 -1.91 -4.21 -6.24
N THR A 33 -2.76 -3.44 -6.90
CA THR A 33 -4.02 -2.92 -6.37
C THR A 33 -5.19 -3.70 -6.96
N PRO A 34 -6.17 -4.17 -6.15
CA PRO A 34 -7.31 -4.90 -6.66
C PRO A 34 -8.08 -4.12 -7.74
N PRO A 35 -8.49 -4.77 -8.84
CA PRO A 35 -9.17 -4.11 -9.96
C PRO A 35 -10.49 -3.42 -9.58
N ASP A 36 -11.20 -3.94 -8.56
CA ASP A 36 -12.45 -3.36 -8.07
C ASP A 36 -12.26 -2.01 -7.37
N MET A 37 -11.04 -1.65 -7.02
CA MET A 37 -10.70 -0.33 -6.50
C MET A 37 -10.60 0.76 -7.57
N VAL A 38 -10.58 0.39 -8.86
CA VAL A 38 -10.54 1.34 -10.00
C VAL A 38 -9.46 2.40 -9.81
N PHE A 39 -8.24 1.95 -9.50
CA PHE A 39 -7.10 2.81 -9.18
C PHE A 39 -6.55 3.51 -10.44
N LYS A 40 -6.39 4.84 -10.37
CA LYS A 40 -5.82 5.63 -11.46
C LYS A 40 -4.99 6.79 -10.92
N ILE A 41 -3.69 6.78 -11.20
CA ILE A 41 -2.80 7.93 -10.91
C ILE A 41 -3.21 9.12 -11.78
N THR A 42 -3.34 10.30 -11.17
CA THR A 42 -3.78 11.55 -11.82
C THR A 42 -2.72 12.64 -11.81
N SER A 43 -1.67 12.51 -11.00
CA SER A 43 -0.50 13.39 -11.01
C SER A 43 0.58 12.87 -11.94
N ASP A 44 1.44 13.76 -12.41
CA ASP A 44 2.70 13.37 -13.03
C ASP A 44 3.62 12.81 -11.95
N VAL A 45 4.13 11.60 -12.16
CA VAL A 45 5.02 10.93 -11.23
C VAL A 45 6.29 10.47 -11.94
N PRO A 46 7.46 10.61 -11.31
CA PRO A 46 8.71 10.08 -11.82
C PRO A 46 8.72 8.55 -11.75
N GLU A 47 9.70 7.93 -12.41
CA GLU A 47 9.88 6.47 -12.34
C GLU A 47 10.21 5.98 -10.92
N THR A 48 10.91 6.81 -10.15
CA THR A 48 11.36 6.48 -8.79
C THR A 48 10.85 7.50 -7.78
N MET A 49 10.33 7.02 -6.67
CA MET A 49 9.88 7.84 -5.55
C MET A 49 11.04 8.59 -4.90
N TYR A 50 10.75 9.77 -4.33
CA TYR A 50 11.65 10.54 -3.49
C TYR A 50 10.90 11.06 -2.25
N GLN A 51 11.64 11.35 -1.19
CA GLN A 51 11.08 11.90 0.05
C GLN A 51 10.46 13.27 -0.20
N GLY A 52 9.23 13.46 0.28
CA GLY A 52 8.44 14.66 0.07
C GLY A 52 7.61 14.64 -1.23
N MET A 53 7.62 13.55 -1.98
CA MET A 53 6.82 13.41 -3.18
C MET A 53 5.34 13.26 -2.85
N PHE A 54 4.48 13.95 -3.61
CA PHE A 54 3.04 13.77 -3.58
C PHE A 54 2.57 12.96 -4.79
N ILE A 55 1.70 12.01 -4.54
CA ILE A 55 1.03 11.20 -5.57
C ILE A 55 -0.46 11.42 -5.42
N THR A 56 -1.12 11.85 -6.49
CA THR A 56 -2.56 12.01 -6.53
C THR A 56 -3.17 10.92 -7.39
N TYR A 57 -4.23 10.30 -6.92
CA TYR A 57 -4.95 9.29 -7.67
C TYR A 57 -6.43 9.24 -7.31
N ASN A 58 -7.22 8.71 -8.23
CA ASN A 58 -8.60 8.36 -8.00
C ASN A 58 -8.69 6.89 -7.66
N VAL A 59 -9.51 6.56 -6.68
CA VAL A 59 -9.68 5.20 -6.18
C VAL A 59 -11.08 5.01 -5.62
N SER A 60 -11.61 3.79 -5.71
CA SER A 60 -12.89 3.40 -5.11
C SER A 60 -12.64 2.45 -3.93
N PRO A 61 -12.22 2.95 -2.77
CA PRO A 61 -11.79 2.09 -1.66
C PRO A 61 -12.95 1.39 -0.97
N LEU A 62 -14.17 1.96 -1.05
CA LEU A 62 -15.36 1.46 -0.37
C LEU A 62 -16.62 1.69 -1.21
N LEU A 63 -17.52 0.71 -1.24
CA LEU A 63 -18.87 0.79 -1.84
C LEU A 63 -18.91 1.28 -3.30
N GLY A 64 -17.81 1.14 -4.06
CA GLY A 64 -17.72 1.60 -5.44
C GLY A 64 -17.72 3.13 -5.60
N ILE A 65 -17.61 3.88 -4.51
CA ILE A 65 -17.57 5.35 -4.55
C ILE A 65 -16.16 5.79 -4.89
N GLN A 66 -16.02 6.45 -6.05
CA GLN A 66 -14.74 7.01 -6.47
C GLN A 66 -14.43 8.29 -5.69
N MET A 67 -13.21 8.40 -5.23
CA MET A 67 -12.69 9.56 -4.51
C MET A 67 -11.24 9.86 -4.88
N GLU A 68 -10.87 11.12 -4.69
CA GLU A 68 -9.48 11.53 -4.79
C GLU A 68 -8.72 11.14 -3.53
N TRP A 69 -7.56 10.53 -3.75
CA TRP A 69 -6.61 10.21 -2.69
C TRP A 69 -5.29 10.91 -2.97
N VAL A 70 -4.74 11.54 -1.94
CA VAL A 70 -3.41 12.19 -2.00
C VAL A 70 -2.51 11.52 -0.99
N THR A 71 -1.41 10.97 -1.48
CA THR A 71 -0.34 10.37 -0.68
C THR A 71 0.89 11.25 -0.68
N GLU A 72 1.56 11.37 0.45
CA GLU A 72 2.92 11.88 0.56
C GLU A 72 3.88 10.76 0.93
N ILE A 73 5.00 10.66 0.23
CA ILE A 73 6.13 9.82 0.63
C ILE A 73 6.92 10.58 1.68
N THR A 74 6.68 10.29 2.95
CA THR A 74 7.22 11.09 4.06
C THR A 74 8.66 10.73 4.40
N HIS A 75 9.02 9.47 4.24
CA HIS A 75 10.37 8.96 4.52
C HIS A 75 10.78 7.96 3.44
N ILE A 76 12.05 7.97 3.10
CA ILE A 76 12.64 7.00 2.18
C ILE A 76 14.10 6.75 2.54
N GLU A 77 14.48 5.51 2.70
CA GLU A 77 15.84 5.06 2.79
C GLU A 77 16.04 3.96 1.74
N PRO A 78 16.77 4.23 0.64
CA PRO A 78 16.88 3.32 -0.49
C PRO A 78 17.27 1.90 -0.08
N GLN A 79 16.56 0.92 -0.62
CA GLN A 79 16.72 -0.52 -0.38
C GLN A 79 16.47 -0.97 1.09
N ARG A 80 15.91 -0.11 1.92
CA ARG A 80 15.55 -0.43 3.30
C ARG A 80 14.07 -0.24 3.59
N TYR A 81 13.56 0.98 3.40
CA TYR A 81 12.14 1.25 3.63
C TYR A 81 11.70 2.56 2.97
N PHE A 82 10.40 2.69 2.78
CA PHE A 82 9.74 3.97 2.56
C PHE A 82 8.41 4.02 3.32
N VAL A 83 7.93 5.22 3.55
CA VAL A 83 6.68 5.47 4.27
C VAL A 83 5.76 6.31 3.40
N ASP A 84 4.54 5.87 3.23
CA ASP A 84 3.48 6.65 2.61
C ASP A 84 2.39 7.02 3.61
N GLU A 85 1.96 8.26 3.55
CA GLU A 85 0.89 8.77 4.40
C GLU A 85 -0.19 9.44 3.57
N GLN A 86 -1.45 9.15 3.91
CA GLN A 86 -2.59 9.85 3.31
C GLN A 86 -2.64 11.29 3.79
N ARG A 87 -2.64 12.23 2.85
CA ARG A 87 -2.90 13.67 3.11
C ARG A 87 -4.34 14.04 2.82
N LYS A 88 -4.98 13.35 1.88
CA LYS A 88 -6.42 13.46 1.57
C LYS A 88 -6.95 12.09 1.20
N GLY A 89 -8.10 11.73 1.73
CA GLY A 89 -8.73 10.44 1.48
C GLY A 89 -9.74 10.06 2.56
N PRO A 90 -10.19 8.81 2.58
CA PRO A 90 -11.31 8.37 3.43
C PRO A 90 -10.92 8.12 4.90
N TYR A 91 -9.65 7.99 5.21
CA TYR A 91 -9.18 7.69 6.56
C TYR A 91 -8.81 8.96 7.33
N ASN A 92 -8.96 8.95 8.65
CA ASN A 92 -8.37 9.98 9.51
C ASN A 92 -6.85 9.83 9.59
N ILE A 93 -6.40 8.57 9.65
CA ILE A 93 -5.01 8.19 9.67
C ILE A 93 -4.83 7.04 8.67
N TRP A 94 -3.83 7.17 7.84
CA TRP A 94 -3.27 6.11 7.03
C TRP A 94 -1.77 6.35 6.97
N HIS A 95 -1.03 5.52 7.69
CA HIS A 95 0.41 5.52 7.76
C HIS A 95 0.89 4.12 7.41
N HIS A 96 1.60 3.99 6.30
CA HIS A 96 2.00 2.70 5.74
C HIS A 96 3.51 2.68 5.53
N GLU A 97 4.18 1.79 6.23
CA GLU A 97 5.60 1.56 6.09
C GLU A 97 5.85 0.31 5.25
N HIS A 98 6.79 0.40 4.32
CA HIS A 98 7.24 -0.70 3.47
C HIS A 98 8.70 -0.99 3.76
N HIS A 99 8.99 -2.10 4.39
CA HIS A 99 10.33 -2.52 4.79
C HIS A 99 10.83 -3.66 3.92
N PHE A 100 12.13 -3.64 3.59
CA PHE A 100 12.79 -4.63 2.75
C PHE A 100 14.04 -5.14 3.44
N GLU A 101 14.17 -6.44 3.57
CA GLU A 101 15.33 -7.10 4.16
C GLU A 101 15.82 -8.21 3.24
N ALA A 102 17.11 -8.12 2.83
CA ALA A 102 17.74 -9.18 2.07
C ALA A 102 17.96 -10.41 2.97
N VAL A 103 17.52 -11.55 2.49
CA VAL A 103 17.69 -12.84 3.16
C VAL A 103 18.28 -13.87 2.19
N GLU A 104 18.62 -15.06 2.68
CA GLU A 104 19.07 -16.12 1.79
C GLU A 104 17.99 -16.46 0.74
N GLY A 105 18.37 -16.37 -0.53
CA GLY A 105 17.50 -16.70 -1.67
C GLY A 105 16.53 -15.60 -2.09
N GLY A 106 16.51 -14.43 -1.44
CA GLY A 106 15.60 -13.36 -1.83
C GLY A 106 15.49 -12.19 -0.85
N VAL A 107 14.29 -11.66 -0.75
CA VAL A 107 13.94 -10.51 0.08
C VAL A 107 12.71 -10.84 0.91
N VAL A 108 12.70 -10.45 2.17
CA VAL A 108 11.48 -10.36 2.96
C VAL A 108 10.99 -8.92 2.91
N MET A 109 9.78 -8.73 2.38
CA MET A 109 9.06 -7.47 2.42
C MET A 109 8.07 -7.50 3.59
N THR A 110 8.06 -6.43 4.40
CA THR A 110 7.13 -6.28 5.51
C THR A 110 6.40 -4.96 5.40
N ASP A 111 5.08 -5.05 5.34
CA ASP A 111 4.17 -3.91 5.40
C ASP A 111 3.68 -3.71 6.84
N LEU A 112 3.85 -2.49 7.38
CA LEU A 112 3.29 -2.07 8.65
C LEU A 112 2.26 -0.97 8.38
N LEU A 113 0.99 -1.29 8.56
CA LEU A 113 -0.09 -0.35 8.33
C LEU A 113 -0.74 0.08 9.65
N TYR A 114 -0.79 1.38 9.87
CA TYR A 114 -1.55 2.02 10.95
C TYR A 114 -2.66 2.86 10.34
N TYR A 115 -3.91 2.61 10.72
CA TYR A 115 -5.04 3.36 10.19
C TYR A 115 -6.14 3.63 11.22
N ASP A 116 -6.85 4.73 11.00
CA ASP A 116 -8.07 5.09 11.72
C ASP A 116 -9.16 5.47 10.72
N VAL A 117 -10.31 4.85 10.88
CA VAL A 117 -11.47 5.08 10.00
C VAL A 117 -12.18 6.35 10.45
N GLY A 118 -12.31 7.33 9.54
CA GLY A 118 -12.98 8.60 9.85
C GLY A 118 -14.40 8.43 10.39
N LYS A 119 -14.84 9.38 11.20
CA LYS A 119 -16.17 9.36 11.85
C LYS A 119 -17.34 9.20 10.87
N TRP A 120 -17.18 9.62 9.63
CA TRP A 120 -18.20 9.49 8.59
C TRP A 120 -18.43 8.03 8.15
N LEU A 121 -17.41 7.16 8.30
CA LEU A 121 -17.51 5.71 8.11
C LEU A 121 -17.85 4.96 9.42
N ALA A 122 -17.63 5.60 10.57
CA ALA A 122 -17.76 4.99 11.90
C ALA A 122 -19.19 4.92 12.43
N GLY A 123 -20.20 5.22 11.63
CA GLY A 123 -21.61 5.29 12.06
C GLY A 123 -22.23 3.98 12.57
N SER A 124 -21.53 2.84 12.43
CA SER A 124 -21.92 1.55 13.01
C SER A 124 -20.73 0.61 13.17
N ILE A 125 -20.81 -0.33 14.10
CA ILE A 125 -19.84 -1.42 14.29
C ILE A 125 -19.68 -2.23 12.99
N ALA A 126 -20.74 -2.36 12.20
CA ALA A 126 -20.72 -3.05 10.91
C ALA A 126 -19.78 -2.39 9.89
N SER A 127 -19.67 -1.05 9.90
CA SER A 127 -18.78 -0.33 8.97
C SER A 127 -17.30 -0.57 9.27
N PHE A 128 -16.93 -0.73 10.53
CA PHE A 128 -15.54 -1.09 10.90
C PHE A 128 -15.16 -2.46 10.37
N LEU A 129 -16.04 -3.45 10.51
CA LEU A 129 -15.79 -4.81 10.01
C LEU A 129 -15.64 -4.85 8.48
N ILE A 130 -16.44 -4.03 7.78
CA ILE A 130 -16.36 -3.91 6.32
C ILE A 130 -15.01 -3.33 5.90
N VAL A 131 -14.55 -2.26 6.56
CA VAL A 131 -13.26 -1.63 6.26
C VAL A 131 -12.10 -2.59 6.53
N ASP A 132 -12.07 -3.22 7.70
CA ASP A 132 -11.02 -4.18 8.05
C ASP A 132 -10.93 -5.33 7.03
N ARG A 133 -12.09 -5.86 6.63
CA ARG A 133 -12.15 -6.92 5.64
C ARG A 133 -11.65 -6.43 4.28
N LYS A 134 -12.01 -5.20 3.89
CA LYS A 134 -11.53 -4.62 2.63
C LYS A 134 -10.02 -4.41 2.63
N VAL A 135 -9.47 -3.88 3.72
CA VAL A 135 -8.01 -3.71 3.86
C VAL A 135 -7.29 -5.06 3.78
N LYS A 136 -7.75 -6.08 4.48
CA LYS A 136 -7.17 -7.43 4.40
C LYS A 136 -7.22 -7.99 2.98
N ASN A 137 -8.34 -7.84 2.29
CA ASN A 137 -8.49 -8.31 0.90
C ASN A 137 -7.49 -7.61 -0.05
N ILE A 138 -7.16 -6.33 0.18
CA ILE A 138 -6.14 -5.61 -0.59
C ILE A 138 -4.78 -6.30 -0.44
N PHE A 139 -4.39 -6.64 0.79
CA PHE A 139 -3.10 -7.30 1.04
C PHE A 139 -3.08 -8.76 0.55
N GLU A 140 -4.18 -9.49 0.69
CA GLU A 140 -4.31 -10.85 0.13
C GLU A 140 -4.18 -10.84 -1.41
N PHE A 141 -4.84 -9.90 -2.07
CA PHE A 141 -4.68 -9.71 -3.53
C PHE A 141 -3.24 -9.39 -3.89
N ARG A 142 -2.60 -8.45 -3.16
CA ARG A 142 -1.20 -8.09 -3.38
C ARG A 142 -0.28 -9.30 -3.25
N GLU A 143 -0.44 -10.10 -2.21
CA GLU A 143 0.35 -11.30 -1.98
C GLU A 143 0.26 -12.26 -3.18
N GLN A 144 -0.94 -12.56 -3.64
CA GLN A 144 -1.13 -13.44 -4.79
C GLN A 144 -0.56 -12.84 -6.08
N LYS A 145 -0.73 -11.55 -6.28
CA LYS A 145 -0.19 -10.86 -7.45
C LYS A 145 1.34 -10.84 -7.48
N LEU A 146 1.97 -10.65 -6.34
CA LEU A 146 3.43 -10.71 -6.23
C LEU A 146 3.96 -12.14 -6.47
N ILE A 147 3.22 -13.17 -6.07
CA ILE A 147 3.55 -14.56 -6.42
C ILE A 147 3.45 -14.79 -7.93
N GLU A 148 2.43 -14.24 -8.59
CA GLU A 148 2.30 -14.32 -10.06
C GLU A 148 3.46 -13.62 -10.78
N LEU A 149 3.89 -12.46 -10.28
CA LEU A 149 4.93 -11.64 -10.92
C LEU A 149 6.34 -12.20 -10.68
N PHE A 150 6.63 -12.66 -9.48
CA PHE A 150 8.00 -13.01 -9.05
C PHE A 150 8.20 -14.47 -8.68
N GLY A 151 7.14 -15.23 -8.55
CA GLY A 151 7.18 -16.61 -8.12
C GLY A 151 6.97 -16.78 -6.62
N LYS A 152 6.70 -18.01 -6.21
CA LYS A 152 6.65 -18.43 -4.82
C LYS A 152 8.02 -19.05 -4.48
N GLY A 153 8.72 -18.50 -3.52
CA GLY A 153 9.97 -19.07 -3.06
C GLY A 153 9.82 -20.56 -2.67
N VAL A 154 10.88 -21.30 -2.85
CA VAL A 154 10.95 -22.74 -2.50
C VAL A 154 11.00 -22.91 -0.98
#